data_49e87700e1b0834f039eed2af739ecb0
#
_entry.id   49e87700e1b0834f039eed2af739ecb0
#
_cell.length_a   1.000
_cell.length_b   1.000
_cell.length_c   1.000
_cell.angle_alpha   90.00
_cell.angle_beta   90.00
_cell.angle_gamma   90.00
#
_symmetry.space_group_name_H-M   'P 1'
#
loop_
_entity.id
_entity.type
_entity.pdbx_description
1 polymer ?
#
loop_
_entity_poly.entity_id
_entity_poly.type
_entity_poly.pdbx_seq_one_letter_code
_entity_poly.pdbx_strand_id
1 'polypeptide(L)'
;NTQIAYLRENVRMENGQVTLFTDSLNYERIPDIGYYFDGGLIVDSLNQLSSFYGQYSPSTKLAIFNDSVRLENEQFTLYSDTLHYNTDSKIATILGPSIIVSDSGTIYSSRGWYDTVNNTSLLLDRSQVVSGDRILTGDSIAYNRELGFGEAFGNMSLQDTAQHVML
;
A
#
# COMPACT_ATOMS: atom_id res chain seq x y z
N ASN A 1 23.28 -24.78 4.32
CA ASN A 1 24.15 -23.59 4.34
C ASN A 1 23.40 -22.42 3.76
N THR A 2 22.60 -21.71 4.59
CA THR A 2 22.02 -20.42 4.22
C THR A 2 23.16 -19.42 4.11
N GLN A 3 23.45 -18.98 2.90
CA GLN A 3 24.46 -17.93 2.68
C GLN A 3 23.76 -16.60 2.97
N ILE A 4 24.00 -16.05 4.15
CA ILE A 4 23.47 -14.76 4.57
C ILE A 4 24.56 -13.72 4.46
N ALA A 5 24.30 -12.62 3.78
CA ALA A 5 25.11 -11.41 3.78
C ALA A 5 24.53 -10.40 4.76
N TYR A 6 25.34 -9.87 5.65
CA TYR A 6 24.98 -8.80 6.58
C TYR A 6 25.59 -7.49 6.09
N LEU A 7 24.73 -6.59 5.62
CA LEU A 7 25.11 -5.29 5.07
C LEU A 7 24.70 -4.20 6.05
N ARG A 8 25.55 -3.21 6.27
CA ARG A 8 25.35 -2.13 7.24
C ARG A 8 25.81 -0.80 6.65
N GLU A 9 25.12 0.26 7.02
CA GLU A 9 25.41 1.66 6.67
C GLU A 9 25.28 1.95 5.17
N ASN A 10 24.33 2.78 4.80
CA ASN A 10 24.09 3.24 3.43
C ASN A 10 23.91 2.10 2.42
N VAL A 11 23.18 1.05 2.79
CA VAL A 11 22.94 -0.10 1.92
C VAL A 11 22.00 0.31 0.78
N ARG A 12 22.40 -0.04 -0.43
CA ARG A 12 21.59 0.10 -1.64
C ARG A 12 21.53 -1.23 -2.36
N MET A 13 20.32 -1.75 -2.55
CA MET A 13 20.06 -2.98 -3.30
C MET A 13 19.20 -2.66 -4.53
N GLU A 14 19.69 -3.02 -5.71
CA GLU A 14 19.01 -2.74 -6.98
C GLU A 14 18.54 -4.01 -7.68
N ASN A 15 17.33 -3.95 -8.24
CA ASN A 15 16.78 -4.98 -9.10
C ASN A 15 15.94 -4.32 -10.22
N GLY A 16 16.53 -4.11 -11.38
CA GLY A 16 15.90 -3.39 -12.47
C GLY A 16 15.57 -1.95 -12.08
N GLN A 17 14.30 -1.61 -12.09
CA GLN A 17 13.82 -0.26 -11.72
C GLN A 17 13.51 -0.11 -10.22
N VAL A 18 13.72 -1.17 -9.45
CA VAL A 18 13.45 -1.18 -8.00
C VAL A 18 14.76 -1.00 -7.24
N THR A 19 14.78 -0.05 -6.33
CA THR A 19 15.90 0.18 -5.42
C THR A 19 15.42 0.19 -3.97
N LEU A 20 16.07 -0.61 -3.13
CA LEU A 20 15.91 -0.61 -1.68
C LEU A 20 17.08 0.16 -1.04
N PHE A 21 16.76 1.12 -0.18
CA PHE A 21 17.70 1.86 0.66
C PHE A 21 17.43 1.54 2.13
N THR A 22 18.47 1.23 2.90
CA THR A 22 18.39 0.99 4.34
C THR A 22 19.78 1.09 4.97
N ASP A 23 19.86 1.21 6.28
CA ASP A 23 21.14 1.11 7.00
C ASP A 23 21.43 -0.29 7.53
N SER A 24 20.45 -1.21 7.47
CA SER A 24 20.61 -2.58 7.94
C SER A 24 19.92 -3.57 7.01
N LEU A 25 20.66 -4.35 6.25
CA LEU A 25 20.12 -5.39 5.38
C LEU A 25 20.77 -6.75 5.70
N ASN A 26 19.93 -7.74 5.99
CA ASN A 26 20.32 -9.14 5.98
C ASN A 26 19.78 -9.76 4.70
N TYR A 27 20.65 -10.21 3.83
CA TYR A 27 20.28 -10.82 2.56
C TYR A 27 20.53 -12.32 2.58
N GLU A 28 19.47 -13.09 2.39
CA GLU A 28 19.54 -14.55 2.28
C GLU A 28 19.54 -14.96 0.80
N ARG A 29 20.67 -15.47 0.34
CA ARG A 29 20.91 -15.74 -1.08
C ARG A 29 20.03 -16.86 -1.66
N ILE A 30 19.74 -17.91 -0.88
CA ILE A 30 18.97 -19.06 -1.39
C ILE A 30 17.50 -18.72 -1.58
N PRO A 31 16.77 -18.17 -0.57
CA PRO A 31 15.40 -17.71 -0.80
C PRO A 31 15.32 -16.40 -1.60
N ASP A 32 16.46 -15.76 -1.88
CA ASP A 32 16.54 -14.48 -2.57
C ASP A 32 15.71 -13.40 -1.87
N ILE A 33 15.96 -13.19 -0.57
CA ILE A 33 15.18 -12.24 0.25
C ILE A 33 16.14 -11.34 1.03
N GLY A 34 15.93 -10.05 0.95
CA GLY A 34 16.54 -9.04 1.81
C GLY A 34 15.58 -8.57 2.90
N TYR A 35 16.04 -8.54 4.15
CA TYR A 35 15.29 -8.05 5.30
C TYR A 35 15.95 -6.81 5.87
N TYR A 36 15.16 -5.79 6.19
CA TYR A 36 15.60 -4.63 6.97
C TYR A 36 14.76 -4.47 8.24
N PHE A 37 15.32 -3.84 9.29
CA PHE A 37 14.71 -3.76 10.62
C PHE A 37 14.99 -2.44 11.37
N ASP A 38 15.54 -1.45 10.68
CA ASP A 38 15.86 -0.12 11.21
C ASP A 38 15.38 0.99 10.26
N GLY A 39 14.28 0.74 9.58
CA GLY A 39 13.79 1.60 8.54
C GLY A 39 14.36 1.25 7.17
N GLY A 40 13.51 1.35 6.16
CA GLY A 40 13.87 1.13 4.77
C GLY A 40 12.95 1.87 3.82
N LEU A 41 13.47 2.14 2.65
CA LEU A 41 12.76 2.80 1.56
C LEU A 41 12.94 1.98 0.28
N ILE A 42 11.82 1.52 -0.29
CA ILE A 42 11.81 0.95 -1.64
C ILE A 42 11.26 2.00 -2.59
N VAL A 43 12.01 2.24 -3.66
CA VAL A 43 11.62 3.14 -4.74
C VAL A 43 11.50 2.34 -6.03
N ASP A 44 10.41 2.50 -6.73
CA ASP A 44 10.25 2.02 -8.09
C ASP A 44 9.92 3.16 -9.07
N SER A 45 9.52 2.84 -10.31
CA SER A 45 9.24 3.87 -11.33
C SER A 45 8.07 4.80 -11.00
N LEU A 46 7.17 4.41 -10.09
CA LEU A 46 5.93 5.13 -9.78
C LEU A 46 5.80 5.48 -8.30
N ASN A 47 6.29 4.62 -7.42
CA ASN A 47 5.94 4.64 -5.99
C ASN A 47 7.19 4.68 -5.11
N GLN A 48 7.03 5.26 -3.93
CA GLN A 48 7.98 5.19 -2.82
C GLN A 48 7.28 4.52 -1.63
N LEU A 49 7.91 3.49 -1.07
CA LEU A 49 7.37 2.72 0.05
C LEU A 49 8.38 2.69 1.18
N SER A 50 7.98 3.16 2.34
CA SER A 50 8.80 3.14 3.56
C SER A 50 8.09 2.41 4.69
N SER A 51 8.87 1.81 5.59
CA SER A 51 8.39 1.19 6.83
C SER A 51 9.55 1.01 7.80
N PHE A 52 9.25 0.66 9.05
CA PHE A 52 10.30 0.35 10.03
C PHE A 52 10.90 -1.03 9.79
N TYR A 53 10.05 -2.05 9.55
CA TYR A 53 10.45 -3.39 9.17
C TYR A 53 9.99 -3.71 7.75
N GLY A 54 10.80 -4.44 7.00
CA GLY A 54 10.37 -4.93 5.71
C GLY A 54 11.28 -5.99 5.13
N GLN A 55 10.78 -6.58 4.06
CA GLN A 55 11.53 -7.52 3.24
C GLN A 55 11.21 -7.34 1.77
N TYR A 56 12.16 -7.64 0.92
CA TYR A 56 12.00 -7.64 -0.53
C TYR A 56 12.64 -8.87 -1.15
N SER A 57 11.90 -9.54 -2.01
CA SER A 57 12.38 -10.66 -2.82
C SER A 57 12.47 -10.26 -4.28
N PRO A 58 13.66 -10.11 -4.86
CA PRO A 58 13.85 -9.80 -6.27
C PRO A 58 13.26 -10.84 -7.22
N SER A 59 13.31 -12.11 -6.86
CA SER A 59 12.81 -13.21 -7.69
C SER A 59 11.29 -13.27 -7.78
N THR A 60 10.59 -13.00 -6.67
CA THR A 60 9.12 -13.02 -6.62
C THR A 60 8.50 -11.65 -6.88
N LYS A 61 9.31 -10.58 -6.89
CA LYS A 61 8.87 -9.17 -6.99
C LYS A 61 7.99 -8.72 -5.81
N LEU A 62 7.96 -9.48 -4.72
CA LEU A 62 7.16 -9.19 -3.55
C LEU A 62 7.97 -8.41 -2.52
N ALA A 63 7.42 -7.29 -2.08
CA ALA A 63 7.86 -6.55 -0.90
C ALA A 63 6.78 -6.63 0.19
N ILE A 64 7.20 -6.82 1.43
CA ILE A 64 6.35 -6.87 2.62
C ILE A 64 6.82 -5.78 3.57
N PHE A 65 5.89 -4.99 4.06
CA PHE A 65 6.16 -3.84 4.92
C PHE A 65 5.35 -3.97 6.20
N ASN A 66 5.99 -3.70 7.33
CA ASN A 66 5.36 -3.73 8.64
C ASN A 66 5.85 -2.54 9.47
N ASP A 67 4.94 -2.02 10.28
CA ASP A 67 5.11 -0.88 11.16
C ASP A 67 5.41 0.44 10.42
N SER A 68 4.54 1.40 10.65
CA SER A 68 4.65 2.76 10.11
C SER A 68 4.80 2.77 8.57
N VAL A 69 4.02 1.94 7.90
CA VAL A 69 4.07 1.80 6.43
C VAL A 69 3.49 3.04 5.76
N ARG A 70 4.25 3.57 4.80
CA ARG A 70 3.84 4.68 3.94
C ARG A 70 4.17 4.35 2.49
N LEU A 71 3.16 4.30 1.64
CA LEU A 71 3.29 4.27 0.19
C LEU A 71 2.84 5.60 -0.37
N GLU A 72 3.66 6.24 -1.18
CA GLU A 72 3.29 7.50 -1.83
C GLU A 72 3.70 7.56 -3.30
N ASN A 73 2.94 8.30 -4.05
CA ASN A 73 3.24 8.74 -5.41
C ASN A 73 2.65 10.15 -5.64
N GLU A 74 2.67 10.64 -6.88
CA GLU A 74 2.19 11.97 -7.22
C GLU A 74 0.69 12.19 -6.93
N GLN A 75 -0.11 11.11 -6.79
CA GLN A 75 -1.57 11.20 -6.72
C GLN A 75 -2.14 10.94 -5.34
N PHE A 76 -1.45 10.14 -4.51
CA PHE A 76 -1.95 9.76 -3.19
C PHE A 76 -0.84 9.34 -2.24
N THR A 77 -1.18 9.32 -0.95
CA THR A 77 -0.38 8.68 0.10
C THR A 77 -1.24 7.65 0.83
N LEU A 78 -0.72 6.41 0.95
CA LEU A 78 -1.32 5.34 1.72
C LEU A 78 -0.51 5.13 3.00
N TYR A 79 -1.17 5.13 4.15
CA TYR A 79 -0.63 4.78 5.46
C TYR A 79 -1.23 3.46 5.90
N SER A 80 -0.41 2.56 6.47
CA SER A 80 -0.84 1.23 6.92
C SER A 80 0.06 0.71 8.04
N ASP A 81 -0.42 -0.30 8.75
CA ASP A 81 0.42 -1.10 9.66
C ASP A 81 1.12 -2.23 8.92
N THR A 82 0.43 -2.85 7.96
CA THR A 82 0.94 -3.99 7.18
C THR A 82 0.48 -3.89 5.74
N LEU A 83 1.45 -3.94 4.83
CA LEU A 83 1.21 -3.85 3.39
C LEU A 83 2.09 -4.85 2.65
N HIS A 84 1.51 -5.57 1.68
CA HIS A 84 2.27 -6.29 0.67
C HIS A 84 2.23 -5.50 -0.63
N TYR A 85 3.35 -5.42 -1.32
CA TYR A 85 3.42 -4.71 -2.60
C TYR A 85 4.15 -5.56 -3.64
N ASN A 86 3.51 -5.77 -4.76
CA ASN A 86 4.15 -6.42 -5.90
C ASN A 86 4.77 -5.36 -6.80
N THR A 87 6.11 -5.36 -6.92
CA THR A 87 6.86 -4.34 -7.66
C THR A 87 6.74 -4.48 -9.17
N ASP A 88 6.20 -5.58 -9.69
CA ASP A 88 5.94 -5.81 -11.11
C ASP A 88 4.52 -5.36 -11.49
N SER A 89 3.50 -5.92 -10.83
CA SER A 89 2.10 -5.55 -11.09
C SER A 89 1.69 -4.18 -10.52
N LYS A 90 2.49 -3.61 -9.62
CA LYS A 90 2.20 -2.34 -8.92
C LYS A 90 0.93 -2.38 -8.05
N ILE A 91 0.58 -3.57 -7.59
CA ILE A 91 -0.57 -3.78 -6.70
C ILE A 91 -0.14 -3.79 -5.25
N ALA A 92 -0.77 -2.93 -4.45
CA ALA A 92 -0.65 -2.90 -3.00
C ALA A 92 -1.79 -3.71 -2.36
N THR A 93 -1.47 -4.73 -1.58
CA THR A 93 -2.42 -5.54 -0.82
C THR A 93 -2.48 -5.04 0.61
N ILE A 94 -3.64 -4.58 1.03
CA ILE A 94 -3.93 -4.03 2.37
C ILE A 94 -4.24 -5.19 3.31
N LEU A 95 -3.49 -5.31 4.40
CA LEU A 95 -3.61 -6.39 5.39
C LEU A 95 -3.80 -5.89 6.82
N GLY A 96 -4.02 -4.61 7.00
CA GLY A 96 -4.26 -3.97 8.30
C GLY A 96 -4.92 -2.61 8.13
N PRO A 97 -5.27 -1.93 9.23
CA PRO A 97 -5.87 -0.61 9.19
C PRO A 97 -5.07 0.34 8.31
N SER A 98 -5.73 0.90 7.30
CA SER A 98 -5.10 1.73 6.28
C SER A 98 -5.93 2.94 5.94
N ILE A 99 -5.25 4.04 5.61
CA ILE A 99 -5.84 5.30 5.17
C ILE A 99 -5.16 5.69 3.87
N ILE A 100 -5.95 5.94 2.82
CA ILE A 100 -5.44 6.44 1.54
C ILE A 100 -5.95 7.87 1.37
N VAL A 101 -5.04 8.82 1.30
CA VAL A 101 -5.34 10.26 1.20
C VAL A 101 -4.94 10.79 -0.16
N SER A 102 -5.81 11.56 -0.77
CA SER A 102 -5.57 12.26 -2.04
C SER A 102 -6.41 13.54 -2.14
N ASP A 103 -6.20 14.32 -3.18
CA ASP A 103 -6.98 15.52 -3.44
C ASP A 103 -8.49 15.23 -3.67
N SER A 104 -8.83 14.04 -4.19
CA SER A 104 -10.21 13.63 -4.44
C SER A 104 -10.93 13.08 -3.21
N GLY A 105 -10.22 12.83 -2.10
CA GLY A 105 -10.82 12.34 -0.87
C GLY A 105 -9.95 11.33 -0.12
N THR A 106 -10.57 10.70 0.87
CA THR A 106 -9.92 9.77 1.78
C THR A 106 -10.64 8.42 1.78
N ILE A 107 -9.86 7.33 1.76
CA ILE A 107 -10.36 5.96 1.86
C ILE A 107 -9.87 5.37 3.18
N TYR A 108 -10.76 4.70 3.91
CA TYR A 108 -10.45 3.92 5.10
C TYR A 108 -10.77 2.46 4.81
N SER A 109 -9.78 1.57 5.00
CA SER A 109 -9.95 0.13 4.79
C SER A 109 -8.98 -0.65 5.67
N SER A 110 -9.34 -1.86 6.04
CA SER A 110 -8.44 -2.78 6.77
C SER A 110 -8.02 -3.98 5.94
N ARG A 111 -8.67 -4.20 4.80
CA ARG A 111 -8.35 -5.30 3.88
C ARG A 111 -8.79 -4.98 2.45
N GLY A 112 -8.00 -5.44 1.50
CA GLY A 112 -8.29 -5.27 0.08
C GLY A 112 -7.03 -5.11 -0.74
N TRP A 113 -7.17 -4.51 -1.91
CA TRP A 113 -6.04 -4.17 -2.76
C TRP A 113 -6.26 -2.84 -3.47
N TYR A 114 -5.15 -2.22 -3.83
CA TYR A 114 -5.09 -0.99 -4.60
C TYR A 114 -4.10 -1.14 -5.77
N ASP A 115 -4.56 -0.94 -6.98
CA ASP A 115 -3.75 -0.87 -8.19
C ASP A 115 -3.24 0.57 -8.36
N THR A 116 -1.93 0.77 -8.19
CA THR A 116 -1.33 2.11 -8.21
C THR A 116 -1.13 2.67 -9.62
N VAL A 117 -1.30 1.85 -10.66
CA VAL A 117 -1.23 2.25 -12.07
C VAL A 117 -2.60 2.73 -12.56
N ASN A 118 -3.62 1.89 -12.33
CA ASN A 118 -4.97 2.14 -12.85
C ASN A 118 -5.85 2.93 -11.88
N ASN A 119 -5.35 3.22 -10.68
CA ASN A 119 -6.09 3.91 -9.61
C ASN A 119 -7.44 3.25 -9.26
N THR A 120 -7.47 1.92 -9.31
CA THR A 120 -8.62 1.11 -8.95
C THR A 120 -8.36 0.32 -7.68
N SER A 121 -9.42 0.03 -6.94
CA SER A 121 -9.32 -0.76 -5.71
C SER A 121 -10.55 -1.62 -5.48
N LEU A 122 -10.34 -2.71 -4.76
CA LEU A 122 -11.39 -3.46 -4.09
C LEU A 122 -11.09 -3.43 -2.59
N LEU A 123 -11.97 -2.80 -1.85
CA LEU A 123 -11.86 -2.58 -0.41
C LEU A 123 -12.84 -3.50 0.30
N LEU A 124 -12.39 -4.15 1.36
CA LEU A 124 -13.14 -5.16 2.11
C LEU A 124 -13.25 -4.77 3.59
N ASP A 125 -14.04 -5.54 4.36
CA ASP A 125 -14.17 -5.39 5.81
C ASP A 125 -14.73 -4.02 6.23
N ARG A 126 -15.87 -3.65 5.66
CA ARG A 126 -16.63 -2.44 5.97
C ARG A 126 -15.81 -1.16 5.76
N SER A 127 -15.35 -0.97 4.56
CA SER A 127 -14.58 0.20 4.16
C SER A 127 -15.42 1.45 3.97
N GLN A 128 -14.75 2.61 3.95
CA GLN A 128 -15.36 3.90 3.69
C GLN A 128 -14.60 4.68 2.62
N VAL A 129 -15.33 5.34 1.74
CA VAL A 129 -14.80 6.33 0.81
C VAL A 129 -15.45 7.68 1.13
N VAL A 130 -14.63 8.65 1.49
CA VAL A 130 -15.02 10.02 1.81
C VAL A 130 -14.58 10.94 0.68
N SER A 131 -15.53 11.62 0.04
CA SER A 131 -15.24 12.58 -1.04
C SER A 131 -16.11 13.83 -0.86
N GLY A 132 -15.48 14.95 -0.47
CA GLY A 132 -16.18 16.14 -0.08
C GLY A 132 -17.16 15.87 1.08
N ASP A 133 -18.44 16.22 0.88
CA ASP A 133 -19.50 15.99 1.88
C ASP A 133 -20.14 14.60 1.80
N ARG A 134 -19.63 13.70 0.96
CA ARG A 134 -20.20 12.37 0.74
C ARG A 134 -19.36 11.29 1.39
N ILE A 135 -20.05 10.36 2.06
CA ILE A 135 -19.45 9.20 2.68
C ILE A 135 -20.16 7.94 2.15
N LEU A 136 -19.44 7.12 1.40
CA LEU A 136 -19.89 5.80 0.96
C LEU A 136 -19.31 4.75 1.90
N THR A 137 -20.16 3.89 2.46
CA THR A 137 -19.74 2.76 3.31
C THR A 137 -20.35 1.47 2.75
N GLY A 138 -19.61 0.35 2.85
CA GLY A 138 -20.10 -0.97 2.45
C GLY A 138 -19.22 -2.07 3.00
N ASP A 139 -19.75 -3.30 3.03
CA ASP A 139 -18.94 -4.48 3.41
C ASP A 139 -17.83 -4.72 2.41
N SER A 140 -18.07 -4.40 1.12
CA SER A 140 -17.03 -4.24 0.11
C SER A 140 -17.33 -3.04 -0.79
N ILE A 141 -16.27 -2.39 -1.28
CA ILE A 141 -16.35 -1.24 -2.19
C ILE A 141 -15.37 -1.45 -3.34
N ALA A 142 -15.87 -1.51 -4.57
CA ALA A 142 -15.06 -1.35 -5.77
C ALA A 142 -14.98 0.15 -6.07
N TYR A 143 -13.78 0.71 -6.18
CA TYR A 143 -13.58 2.14 -6.36
C TYR A 143 -12.61 2.42 -7.50
N ASN A 144 -12.98 3.35 -8.36
CA ASN A 144 -12.13 3.91 -9.39
C ASN A 144 -11.92 5.39 -9.10
N ARG A 145 -10.71 5.76 -8.75
CA ARG A 145 -10.37 7.13 -8.33
C ARG A 145 -10.42 8.11 -9.49
N GLU A 146 -9.94 7.73 -10.68
CA GLU A 146 -9.91 8.63 -11.83
C GLU A 146 -11.33 9.05 -12.27
N LEU A 147 -12.25 8.10 -12.22
CA LEU A 147 -13.65 8.35 -12.56
C LEU A 147 -14.44 8.93 -11.38
N GLY A 148 -13.90 8.93 -10.17
CA GLY A 148 -14.63 9.29 -8.95
C GLY A 148 -15.84 8.38 -8.71
N PHE A 149 -15.78 7.13 -9.20
CA PHE A 149 -16.89 6.18 -9.16
C PHE A 149 -16.60 5.08 -8.12
N GLY A 150 -17.61 4.84 -7.27
CA GLY A 150 -17.57 3.75 -6.29
C GLY A 150 -18.88 2.96 -6.31
N GLU A 151 -18.75 1.64 -6.21
CA GLU A 151 -19.85 0.70 -6.09
C GLU A 151 -19.71 -0.09 -4.80
N ALA A 152 -20.67 0.05 -3.89
CA ALA A 152 -20.66 -0.61 -2.59
C ALA A 152 -21.60 -1.82 -2.58
N PHE A 153 -21.21 -2.86 -1.84
CA PHE A 153 -21.96 -4.10 -1.69
C PHE A 153 -22.05 -4.48 -0.23
N GLY A 154 -23.22 -4.96 0.20
CA GLY A 154 -23.51 -5.41 1.55
C GLY A 154 -23.49 -4.28 2.59
N ASN A 155 -24.55 -4.20 3.42
CA ASN A 155 -24.69 -3.21 4.49
C ASN A 155 -24.23 -1.80 4.07
N MET A 156 -24.61 -1.40 2.84
CA MET A 156 -24.18 -0.14 2.25
C MET A 156 -24.93 1.06 2.83
N SER A 157 -24.26 2.19 2.92
CA SER A 157 -24.86 3.49 3.20
C SER A 157 -24.17 4.59 2.41
N LEU A 158 -24.94 5.56 1.96
CA LEU A 158 -24.46 6.81 1.38
C LEU A 158 -24.99 7.96 2.25
N GLN A 159 -24.09 8.75 2.79
CA GLN A 159 -24.41 9.96 3.54
C GLN A 159 -23.96 11.17 2.74
N ASP A 160 -24.83 12.17 2.65
CA ASP A 160 -24.50 13.51 2.17
C ASP A 160 -24.64 14.48 3.34
N THR A 161 -23.51 14.90 3.91
CA THR A 161 -23.48 15.75 5.11
C THR A 161 -23.91 17.19 4.82
N ALA A 162 -23.79 17.66 3.59
CA ALA A 162 -24.26 18.99 3.17
C ALA A 162 -25.79 19.08 3.12
N GLN A 163 -26.45 17.99 2.71
CA GLN A 163 -27.90 17.94 2.56
C GLN A 163 -28.63 17.22 3.70
N HIS A 164 -27.89 16.68 4.69
CA HIS A 164 -28.43 15.87 5.79
C HIS A 164 -29.24 14.64 5.31
N VAL A 165 -28.90 14.11 4.13
CA VAL A 165 -29.52 12.91 3.55
C VAL A 165 -28.72 11.67 3.93
N MET A 166 -29.43 10.64 4.40
CA MET A 166 -28.89 9.31 4.64
C MET A 166 -29.73 8.30 3.84
N LEU A 167 -29.11 7.47 3.05
CA LEU A 167 -29.70 6.41 2.25
C LEU A 167 -29.10 5.05 2.62
#